data_25043c85a8da198e4e3fe6df8dcfb8ba
#
_entry.id   25043c85a8da198e4e3fe6df8dcfb8ba
#
_cell.length_a   1.000
_cell.length_b   1.000
_cell.length_c   1.000
_cell.angle_alpha   90.00
_cell.angle_beta   90.00
_cell.angle_gamma   90.00
#
_symmetry.space_group_name_H-M   'P 1'
#
loop_
_entity.id
_entity.type
_entity.pdbx_description
1 polymer ?
#
loop_
_entity_poly.entity_id
_entity_poly.type
_entity_poly.pdbx_seq_one_letter_code
_entity_poly.pdbx_strand_id
1 'polypeptide(L)'
;MRKLKLEELNRVSVAEFKKQDKVPLIIVLENIRSLNNIGTIFRTCDAFNVDSVYLIGITAQPPHREIQKTALGATESVEWKYFETSGQAIKILKSKGY
;
A
#
# COMPACT_ATOMS: atom_id res chain seq x y z
N MET A 1 -13.06 10.39 19.93
CA MET A 1 -11.74 9.90 19.55
C MET A 1 -10.69 10.98 19.79
N ARG A 2 -9.65 10.63 20.46
CA ARG A 2 -8.56 11.57 20.69
C ARG A 2 -7.84 11.89 19.36
N LYS A 3 -7.69 13.16 19.06
CA LYS A 3 -6.89 13.59 17.94
C LYS A 3 -5.42 13.51 18.29
N LEU A 4 -4.69 12.67 17.58
CA LEU A 4 -3.24 12.69 17.66
C LEU A 4 -2.72 13.88 16.91
N LYS A 5 -1.85 14.65 17.54
CA LYS A 5 -1.17 15.72 16.83
C LYS A 5 -0.14 15.12 15.89
N LEU A 6 0.09 15.80 14.79
CA LEU A 6 1.09 15.37 13.80
C LEU A 6 2.46 15.16 14.45
N GLU A 7 2.80 16.02 15.40
CA GLU A 7 4.04 15.94 16.16
C GLU A 7 4.13 14.70 17.02
N GLU A 8 3.02 14.25 17.59
CA GLU A 8 2.97 13.00 18.37
C GLU A 8 3.20 11.80 17.47
N LEU A 9 2.66 11.81 16.26
CA LEU A 9 2.89 10.78 15.28
C LEU A 9 4.36 10.71 14.86
N ASN A 10 5.01 11.85 14.74
CA ASN A 10 6.43 11.90 14.40
C ASN A 10 7.31 11.41 15.57
N ARG A 11 6.85 11.55 16.78
CA ARG A 11 7.57 11.07 17.98
C ARG A 11 7.40 9.59 18.24
N VAL A 12 6.23 9.06 17.93
CA VAL A 12 6.08 7.62 17.81
C VAL A 12 6.92 7.27 16.60
N SER A 13 8.10 6.78 16.81
CA SER A 13 9.03 6.56 15.70
C SER A 13 8.37 5.73 14.62
N VAL A 14 8.73 6.00 13.39
CA VAL A 14 8.29 5.21 12.25
C VAL A 14 8.56 3.73 12.50
N ALA A 15 9.64 3.41 13.19
CA ALA A 15 9.98 2.04 13.55
C ALA A 15 8.97 1.42 14.53
N GLU A 16 8.52 2.16 15.52
CA GLU A 16 7.48 1.68 16.45
C GLU A 16 6.16 1.47 15.76
N PHE A 17 5.78 2.40 14.90
CA PHE A 17 4.55 2.28 14.12
C PHE A 17 4.58 1.02 13.23
N LYS A 18 5.71 0.76 12.59
CA LYS A 18 5.88 -0.41 11.72
C LYS A 18 6.00 -1.73 12.48
N LYS A 19 6.33 -1.70 13.75
CA LYS A 19 6.34 -2.89 14.60
C LYS A 19 4.95 -3.33 15.03
N GLN A 20 3.97 -2.45 14.92
CA GLN A 20 2.59 -2.78 15.24
C GLN A 20 2.02 -3.68 14.15
N ASP A 21 0.99 -4.44 14.51
CA ASP A 21 0.28 -5.24 13.53
C ASP A 21 -0.24 -4.35 12.41
N LYS A 22 -0.17 -4.87 11.22
CA LYS A 22 -0.67 -4.16 10.05
C LYS A 22 -2.18 -3.96 10.15
N VAL A 23 -2.66 -2.81 9.67
CA VAL A 23 -4.10 -2.58 9.54
C VAL A 23 -4.65 -3.61 8.55
N PRO A 24 -5.70 -4.36 8.92
CA PRO A 24 -6.25 -5.40 8.06
C PRO A 24 -7.05 -4.80 6.90
N LEU A 25 -6.36 -4.10 6.04
CA LEU A 25 -6.92 -3.41 4.88
C LEU A 25 -6.02 -3.69 3.69
N ILE A 26 -6.64 -4.06 2.57
CA ILE A 26 -5.93 -4.26 1.32
C ILE A 26 -6.47 -3.27 0.31
N ILE A 27 -5.58 -2.49 -0.27
CA ILE A 27 -5.93 -1.54 -1.33
C ILE A 27 -5.79 -2.25 -2.67
N VAL A 28 -6.83 -2.17 -3.49
CA VAL A 28 -6.83 -2.80 -4.81
C VAL A 28 -6.78 -1.71 -5.87
N LEU A 29 -5.78 -1.80 -6.74
CA LEU A 29 -5.60 -0.87 -7.85
C LEU A 29 -5.81 -1.63 -9.16
N GLU A 30 -6.99 -1.44 -9.74
CA GLU A 30 -7.34 -2.10 -11.00
C GLU A 30 -7.24 -1.12 -12.16
N ASN A 31 -6.41 -1.47 -13.14
CA ASN A 31 -6.24 -0.71 -14.39
C ASN A 31 -5.90 0.77 -14.15
N ILE A 32 -5.07 1.05 -13.17
CA ILE A 32 -4.60 2.39 -12.88
C ILE A 32 -3.44 2.72 -13.83
N ARG A 33 -3.58 3.79 -14.60
CA ARG A 33 -2.59 4.22 -15.59
C ARG A 33 -1.56 5.20 -15.04
N SER A 34 -1.94 6.01 -14.06
CA SER A 34 -1.07 7.05 -13.52
C SER A 34 0.02 6.46 -12.63
N LEU A 35 1.25 6.49 -13.10
CA LEU A 35 2.41 6.02 -12.34
C LEU A 35 2.64 6.83 -11.08
N ASN A 36 2.42 8.15 -11.16
CA ASN A 36 2.55 9.02 -9.99
C ASN A 36 1.51 8.69 -8.93
N ASN A 37 0.28 8.40 -9.32
CA ASN A 37 -0.77 8.01 -8.39
C ASN A 37 -0.47 6.67 -7.72
N ILE A 38 0.06 5.72 -8.46
CA ILE A 38 0.48 4.43 -7.91
C ILE A 38 1.52 4.64 -6.81
N GLY A 39 2.55 5.43 -7.09
CA GLY A 39 3.59 5.74 -6.11
C GLY A 39 3.05 6.46 -4.88
N THR A 40 2.15 7.44 -5.08
CA THR A 40 1.52 8.17 -3.98
C THR A 40 0.67 7.24 -3.11
N ILE A 41 -0.03 6.30 -3.71
CA ILE A 41 -0.84 5.33 -2.98
C ILE A 41 0.06 4.42 -2.13
N PHE A 42 1.18 3.94 -2.67
CA PHE A 42 2.15 3.17 -1.90
C PHE A 42 2.65 3.95 -0.69
N ARG A 43 3.00 5.20 -0.90
CA ARG A 43 3.47 6.07 0.18
C ARG A 43 2.43 6.26 1.26
N THR A 44 1.18 6.47 0.89
CA THR A 44 0.06 6.61 1.81
C THR A 44 -0.17 5.31 2.58
N CYS A 45 -0.14 4.17 1.90
CA CYS A 45 -0.29 2.86 2.53
C CYS A 45 0.81 2.59 3.54
N ASP A 46 2.04 2.98 3.23
CA ASP A 46 3.16 2.85 4.16
C ASP A 46 2.93 3.71 5.40
N ALA A 47 2.50 4.96 5.22
CA ALA A 47 2.24 5.88 6.33
C ALA A 47 1.15 5.37 7.28
N PHE A 48 0.14 4.70 6.74
CA PHE A 48 -0.99 4.17 7.54
C PHE A 48 -0.85 2.69 7.89
N ASN A 49 0.29 2.10 7.59
CA ASN A 49 0.58 0.70 7.90
C ASN A 49 -0.47 -0.28 7.34
N VAL A 50 -0.91 -0.04 6.13
CA VAL A 50 -1.85 -0.91 5.42
C VAL A 50 -1.20 -2.26 5.14
N ASP A 51 -1.98 -3.33 5.21
CA ASP A 51 -1.47 -4.69 5.03
C ASP A 51 -0.82 -4.90 3.67
N SER A 52 -1.54 -4.65 2.59
CA SER A 52 -1.03 -4.90 1.24
C SER A 52 -1.69 -4.01 0.19
N VAL A 53 -1.03 -3.93 -0.96
CA VAL A 53 -1.58 -3.32 -2.17
C VAL A 53 -1.62 -4.41 -3.26
N TYR A 54 -2.77 -4.58 -3.87
CA TYR A 54 -2.95 -5.50 -4.99
C TYR A 54 -3.07 -4.73 -6.29
N LEU A 55 -2.19 -5.05 -7.22
CA LEU A 55 -2.12 -4.41 -8.53
C LEU A 55 -2.74 -5.33 -9.56
N ILE A 56 -3.71 -4.84 -10.33
CA ILE A 56 -4.49 -5.68 -11.23
C ILE A 56 -4.48 -5.11 -12.65
N GLY A 57 -4.38 -6.01 -13.62
CA GLY A 57 -4.52 -5.67 -15.03
C GLY A 57 -3.37 -4.85 -15.55
N ILE A 58 -3.68 -3.67 -16.12
CA ILE A 58 -2.66 -2.79 -16.70
C ILE A 58 -1.91 -1.96 -15.67
N THR A 59 -2.26 -2.04 -14.39
CA THR A 59 -1.55 -1.31 -13.35
C THR A 59 -0.09 -1.72 -13.33
N ALA A 60 0.80 -0.74 -13.42
CA ALA A 60 2.24 -1.01 -13.45
C ALA A 60 2.72 -1.56 -12.12
N GLN A 61 3.75 -2.39 -12.18
CA GLN A 61 4.33 -3.04 -11.01
C GLN A 61 5.66 -2.39 -10.65
N PRO A 62 5.96 -2.26 -9.34
CA PRO A 62 7.32 -1.90 -8.93
C PRO A 62 8.32 -3.02 -9.33
N PRO A 63 9.60 -2.72 -9.52
CA PRO A 63 10.14 -1.38 -9.51
C PRO A 63 9.86 -0.65 -10.83
N HIS A 64 9.53 0.62 -10.74
CA HIS A 64 9.35 1.47 -11.89
C HIS A 64 9.81 2.88 -11.51
N ARG A 65 10.64 3.48 -12.36
CA ARG A 65 11.26 4.76 -12.07
C ARG A 65 10.25 5.85 -11.65
N GLU A 66 9.15 5.96 -12.39
CA GLU A 66 8.13 6.98 -12.09
C GLU A 66 7.34 6.67 -10.83
N ILE A 67 7.14 5.41 -10.53
CA ILE A 67 6.50 5.00 -9.26
C ILE A 67 7.42 5.33 -8.08
N GLN A 68 8.71 5.04 -8.22
CA GLN A 68 9.67 5.26 -7.13
C GLN A 68 9.82 6.73 -6.77
N LYS A 69 9.64 7.65 -7.72
CA LYS A 69 9.71 9.09 -7.44
C LYS A 69 8.68 9.56 -6.41
N THR A 70 7.49 8.99 -6.41
CA THR A 70 6.42 9.38 -5.49
C THR A 70 6.24 8.40 -4.34
N ALA A 71 6.64 7.15 -4.51
CA ALA A 71 6.56 6.14 -3.47
C ALA A 71 7.60 6.34 -2.36
N LEU A 72 8.76 6.91 -2.67
CA LEU A 72 9.82 7.24 -1.72
C LEU A 72 10.22 6.05 -0.83
N GLY A 73 10.46 4.89 -1.44
CA GLY A 73 10.84 3.68 -0.73
C GLY A 73 9.69 2.82 -0.22
N ALA A 74 8.45 3.31 -0.31
CA ALA A 74 7.29 2.58 0.21
C ALA A 74 7.06 1.24 -0.50
N THR A 75 7.49 1.09 -1.75
CA THR A 75 7.35 -0.18 -2.48
C THR A 75 8.19 -1.31 -1.88
N GLU A 76 9.18 -0.98 -1.07
CA GLU A 76 9.98 -1.97 -0.35
C GLU A 76 9.38 -2.27 1.04
N SER A 77 8.61 -1.34 1.59
CA SER A 77 8.03 -1.46 2.93
C SER A 77 6.64 -2.05 2.94
N VAL A 78 5.84 -1.75 1.92
CA VAL A 78 4.46 -2.22 1.79
C VAL A 78 4.45 -3.47 0.92
N GLU A 79 3.83 -4.52 1.41
CA GLU A 79 3.67 -5.73 0.61
C GLU A 79 2.72 -5.48 -0.56
N TRP A 80 3.03 -6.03 -1.70
CA TRP A 80 2.17 -5.93 -2.87
C TRP A 80 2.19 -7.21 -3.66
N LYS A 81 1.10 -7.45 -4.40
CA LYS A 81 0.97 -8.56 -5.33
C LYS A 81 0.34 -8.07 -6.62
N TYR A 82 0.68 -8.75 -7.70
CA TYR A 82 0.08 -8.48 -8.99
C TYR A 82 -0.84 -9.62 -9.41
N PHE A 83 -1.97 -9.28 -10.01
CA PHE A 83 -2.90 -10.23 -10.62
C PHE A 83 -3.32 -9.74 -12.00
N GLU A 84 -3.46 -10.65 -12.93
CA GLU A 84 -3.92 -10.28 -14.27
C GLU A 84 -5.38 -9.86 -14.27
N THR A 85 -6.20 -10.48 -13.41
CA THR A 85 -7.65 -10.21 -13.34
C THR A 85 -8.09 -9.97 -11.91
N SER A 86 -9.19 -9.20 -11.77
CA SER A 86 -9.80 -8.97 -10.47
C SER A 86 -10.35 -10.26 -9.85
N GLY A 87 -10.79 -11.21 -10.68
CA GLY A 87 -11.28 -12.51 -10.20
C GLY A 87 -10.22 -13.27 -9.41
N GLN A 88 -8.97 -13.26 -9.88
CA GLN A 88 -7.86 -13.88 -9.16
C GLN A 88 -7.63 -13.23 -7.80
N ALA A 89 -7.65 -11.90 -7.75
CA ALA A 89 -7.46 -11.16 -6.51
C ALA A 89 -8.59 -11.42 -5.52
N ILE A 90 -9.83 -11.41 -5.98
CA ILE A 90 -11.01 -11.67 -5.13
C ILE A 90 -10.94 -13.06 -4.50
N LYS A 91 -10.50 -14.04 -5.27
CA LYS A 91 -10.36 -15.41 -4.77
C LYS A 91 -9.38 -15.49 -3.61
N ILE A 92 -8.25 -14.82 -3.73
CA ILE A 92 -7.26 -14.75 -2.67
C ILE A 92 -7.80 -13.97 -1.46
N LEU A 93 -8.47 -12.85 -1.69
CA LEU A 93 -9.04 -12.03 -0.62
C LEU A 93 -10.07 -12.82 0.19
N LYS A 94 -10.94 -13.56 -0.47
CA LYS A 94 -11.93 -14.41 0.21
C LYS A 94 -11.25 -15.50 1.05
N SER A 95 -10.17 -16.08 0.56
CA SER A 95 -9.44 -17.10 1.31
C SER A 95 -8.79 -16.53 2.58
N LYS A 96 -8.55 -15.24 2.61
CA LYS A 96 -7.99 -14.53 3.78
C LYS A 96 -9.05 -13.93 4.70
N GLY A 97 -10.32 -14.08 4.38
CA GLY A 97 -11.41 -13.56 5.21
C GLY A 97 -11.85 -12.13 4.90
N TYR A 98 -11.46 -11.61 3.75
CA TYR A 98 -11.90 -10.28 3.31
C TYR A 98 -13.22 -10.34 2.57
#